data_440579e22843da67dce9826822e2b774
#
_entry.id   440579e22843da67dce9826822e2b774
#
_cell.length_a   1.000
_cell.length_b   1.000
_cell.length_c   1.000
_cell.angle_alpha   90.00
_cell.angle_beta   90.00
_cell.angle_gamma   90.00
#
_symmetry.space_group_name_H-M   'P 1'
#
loop_
_entity.id
_entity.type
_entity.pdbx_description
1 polymer ?
#
loop_
_entity_poly.entity_id
_entity_poly.type
_entity_poly.pdbx_seq_one_letter_code
_entity_poly.pdbx_strand_id
1 'polypeptide(L)'
;QAPGPKMAVGYSAGASVGEEAAGRLSGDPGGPPADELSLITVGPINGGLSQMVPPGTYLQSIGYTVRQPVQTKYRKTVVTDRYDGLANSTPNPIAHPLAALNSVSGTAYSHLAYFNPDINLTDPSYLVSQDGNVRHLMLPDQIDLPVQQALRDMGQPALAASAIGPTRDGNDAY
;
A
#
# COMPACT_ATOMS: atom_id res chain seq x y z
N GLN A 1 16.62 -22.28 15.95
CA GLN A 1 16.28 -20.91 15.57
C GLN A 1 17.33 -19.94 16.13
N ALA A 2 17.71 -18.90 15.37
CA ALA A 2 18.58 -17.84 15.89
C ALA A 2 17.88 -17.13 17.06
N PRO A 3 18.56 -16.89 18.20
CA PRO A 3 17.96 -16.16 19.30
C PRO A 3 17.79 -14.67 18.98
N GLY A 4 16.86 -14.00 19.67
CA GLY A 4 16.62 -12.57 19.60
C GLY A 4 15.54 -12.13 18.63
N PRO A 5 15.25 -10.80 18.62
CA PRO A 5 14.19 -10.23 17.81
C PRO A 5 14.42 -10.43 16.31
N LYS A 6 13.34 -10.70 15.60
CA LYS A 6 13.33 -10.92 14.15
C LYS A 6 12.45 -9.87 13.46
N MET A 7 12.84 -9.52 12.26
CA MET A 7 12.05 -8.62 11.42
C MET A 7 11.73 -9.33 10.10
N ALA A 8 10.45 -9.37 9.74
CA ALA A 8 10.02 -9.82 8.44
C ALA A 8 9.69 -8.58 7.59
N VAL A 9 10.22 -8.56 6.37
CA VAL A 9 9.95 -7.49 5.40
C VAL A 9 9.30 -8.12 4.19
N GLY A 10 8.20 -7.56 3.74
CA GLY A 10 7.50 -7.98 2.54
C GLY A 10 7.12 -6.80 1.66
N TYR A 11 7.10 -7.02 0.34
CA TYR A 11 6.68 -6.06 -0.65
C TYR A 11 5.53 -6.63 -1.50
N SER A 12 4.52 -5.80 -1.82
CA SER A 12 3.42 -6.16 -2.72
C SER A 12 2.68 -7.43 -2.23
N ALA A 13 2.52 -8.44 -3.07
CA ALA A 13 1.94 -9.74 -2.70
C ALA A 13 2.75 -10.43 -1.58
N GLY A 14 4.08 -10.27 -1.54
CA GLY A 14 4.93 -10.79 -0.48
C GLY A 14 4.64 -10.14 0.88
N ALA A 15 4.24 -8.88 0.92
CA ALA A 15 3.77 -8.20 2.13
C ALA A 15 2.49 -8.87 2.66
N SER A 16 1.53 -9.13 1.77
CA SER A 16 0.27 -9.79 2.14
C SER A 16 0.47 -11.23 2.62
N VAL A 17 1.37 -11.98 1.98
CA VAL A 17 1.75 -13.34 2.44
C VAL A 17 2.42 -13.28 3.82
N GLY A 18 3.31 -12.30 4.04
CA GLY A 18 3.97 -12.09 5.34
C GLY A 18 2.96 -11.76 6.44
N GLU A 19 1.96 -10.94 6.16
CA GLU A 19 0.87 -10.62 7.10
C GLU A 19 0.06 -11.88 7.47
N GLU A 20 -0.28 -12.72 6.49
CA GLU A 20 -0.99 -13.97 6.77
C GLU A 20 -0.17 -14.95 7.61
N ALA A 21 1.11 -15.10 7.29
CA ALA A 21 2.01 -15.94 8.07
C ALA A 21 2.10 -15.44 9.52
N ALA A 22 2.25 -14.12 9.70
CA ALA A 22 2.26 -13.50 11.03
C ALA A 22 0.92 -13.64 11.76
N GLY A 23 -0.20 -13.55 11.06
CA GLY A 23 -1.52 -13.81 11.63
C GLY A 23 -1.66 -15.22 12.19
N ARG A 24 -1.21 -16.23 11.43
CA ARG A 24 -1.19 -17.63 11.89
C ARG A 24 -0.29 -17.79 13.11
N LEU A 25 0.92 -17.25 13.09
CA LEU A 25 1.85 -17.29 14.23
C LEU A 25 1.30 -16.54 15.45
N SER A 26 0.51 -15.48 15.24
CA SER A 26 -0.13 -14.71 16.31
C SER A 26 -1.17 -15.54 17.06
N GLY A 27 -1.88 -16.42 16.36
CA GLY A 27 -2.87 -17.34 16.93
C GLY A 27 -2.32 -18.65 17.45
N ASP A 28 -1.05 -18.96 17.16
CA ASP A 28 -0.39 -20.19 17.60
C ASP A 28 0.13 -20.03 19.05
N PRO A 29 -0.27 -20.88 20.01
CA PRO A 29 0.30 -20.88 21.35
C PRO A 29 1.81 -21.08 21.41
N GLY A 30 2.39 -21.79 20.43
CA GLY A 30 3.84 -21.96 20.25
C GLY A 30 4.52 -20.89 19.41
N GLY A 31 3.75 -19.88 18.94
CA GLY A 31 4.28 -18.79 18.14
C GLY A 31 5.17 -17.83 18.95
N PRO A 32 6.02 -17.04 18.25
CA PRO A 32 6.91 -16.09 18.92
C PRO A 32 6.17 -15.11 19.84
N PRO A 33 6.78 -14.66 20.95
CA PRO A 33 6.31 -13.53 21.73
C PRO A 33 6.12 -12.26 20.88
N ALA A 34 5.26 -11.35 21.31
CA ALA A 34 4.91 -10.15 20.55
C ALA A 34 6.10 -9.21 20.28
N ASP A 35 7.10 -9.22 21.15
CA ASP A 35 8.32 -8.42 21.07
C ASP A 35 9.45 -9.09 20.27
N GLU A 36 9.32 -10.38 19.95
CA GLU A 36 10.34 -11.12 19.19
C GLU A 36 10.12 -11.08 17.67
N LEU A 37 8.96 -10.65 17.19
CA LEU A 37 8.69 -10.52 15.76
C LEU A 37 8.12 -9.14 15.45
N SER A 38 8.61 -8.53 14.39
CA SER A 38 8.05 -7.31 13.80
C SER A 38 7.94 -7.45 12.28
N LEU A 39 7.01 -6.70 11.69
CA LEU A 39 6.77 -6.70 10.25
C LEU A 39 6.96 -5.30 9.68
N ILE A 40 7.57 -5.24 8.49
CA ILE A 40 7.47 -4.09 7.59
C ILE A 40 6.79 -4.59 6.32
N THR A 41 5.62 -4.03 6.01
CA THR A 41 4.85 -4.35 4.80
C THR A 41 4.86 -3.14 3.89
N VAL A 42 5.44 -3.31 2.71
CA VAL A 42 5.63 -2.24 1.73
C VAL A 42 4.69 -2.48 0.56
N GLY A 43 3.83 -1.53 0.26
CA GLY A 43 2.82 -1.63 -0.78
C GLY A 43 1.92 -2.88 -0.63
N PRO A 44 1.34 -3.19 0.56
CA PRO A 44 0.58 -4.42 0.76
C PRO A 44 -0.72 -4.38 -0.04
N ILE A 45 -0.87 -5.27 -1.02
CA ILE A 45 -2.00 -5.23 -1.97
C ILE A 45 -3.36 -5.50 -1.32
N ASN A 46 -3.42 -6.13 -0.16
CA ASN A 46 -4.67 -6.32 0.58
C ASN A 46 -5.31 -4.99 1.03
N GLY A 47 -4.51 -3.98 1.34
CA GLY A 47 -4.99 -2.67 1.78
C GLY A 47 -5.86 -1.98 0.73
N GLY A 48 -5.33 -1.80 -0.48
CA GLY A 48 -6.03 -1.12 -1.57
C GLY A 48 -7.08 -2.00 -2.25
N LEU A 49 -6.72 -3.22 -2.64
CA LEU A 49 -7.64 -4.09 -3.39
C LEU A 49 -8.92 -4.41 -2.61
N SER A 50 -8.86 -4.59 -1.29
CA SER A 50 -10.05 -4.87 -0.48
C SER A 50 -11.03 -3.70 -0.39
N GLN A 51 -10.62 -2.49 -0.75
CA GLN A 51 -11.48 -1.31 -0.85
C GLN A 51 -12.22 -1.26 -2.19
N MET A 52 -11.63 -1.81 -3.25
CA MET A 52 -12.19 -1.80 -4.61
C MET A 52 -13.02 -3.04 -4.93
N VAL A 53 -12.63 -4.18 -4.38
CA VAL A 53 -13.17 -5.50 -4.73
C VAL A 53 -13.46 -6.29 -3.46
N PRO A 54 -14.62 -6.95 -3.34
CA PRO A 54 -14.95 -7.74 -2.17
C PRO A 54 -13.89 -8.80 -1.83
N PRO A 55 -13.53 -8.98 -0.55
CA PRO A 55 -12.66 -10.07 -0.13
C PRO A 55 -13.22 -11.43 -0.56
N GLY A 56 -12.32 -12.32 -0.98
CA GLY A 56 -12.66 -13.61 -1.58
C GLY A 56 -12.73 -13.58 -3.11
N THR A 57 -12.74 -12.41 -3.74
CA THR A 57 -12.73 -12.30 -5.21
C THR A 57 -11.37 -12.73 -5.76
N TYR A 58 -11.38 -13.65 -6.74
CA TYR A 58 -10.16 -14.05 -7.45
C TYR A 58 -9.94 -13.15 -8.67
N LEU A 59 -8.79 -12.48 -8.68
CA LEU A 59 -8.34 -11.61 -9.77
C LEU A 59 -7.43 -12.41 -10.71
N GLN A 60 -8.03 -12.91 -11.80
CA GLN A 60 -7.34 -13.79 -12.73
C GLN A 60 -6.12 -13.11 -13.39
N SER A 61 -6.19 -11.80 -13.65
CA SER A 61 -5.12 -11.04 -14.30
C SER A 61 -3.80 -11.04 -13.54
N ILE A 62 -3.86 -11.17 -12.20
CA ILE A 62 -2.69 -11.18 -11.32
C ILE A 62 -2.57 -12.47 -10.49
N GLY A 63 -3.48 -13.44 -10.71
CA GLY A 63 -3.46 -14.72 -10.01
C GLY A 63 -3.66 -14.61 -8.49
N TYR A 64 -4.45 -13.63 -8.02
CA TYR A 64 -4.54 -13.28 -6.61
C TYR A 64 -5.98 -13.30 -6.10
N THR A 65 -6.18 -13.84 -4.89
CA THR A 65 -7.46 -13.75 -4.17
C THR A 65 -7.41 -12.59 -3.19
N VAL A 66 -8.29 -11.61 -3.35
CA VAL A 66 -8.40 -10.43 -2.49
C VAL A 66 -8.72 -10.83 -1.05
N ARG A 67 -8.00 -10.28 -0.08
CA ARG A 67 -8.18 -10.55 1.34
C ARG A 67 -8.20 -9.24 2.14
N GLN A 68 -8.74 -9.29 3.35
CA GLN A 68 -8.61 -8.18 4.30
C GLN A 68 -7.19 -8.12 4.88
N PRO A 69 -6.70 -6.93 5.25
CA PRO A 69 -5.48 -6.81 6.04
C PRO A 69 -5.56 -7.61 7.34
N VAL A 70 -4.49 -8.32 7.66
CA VAL A 70 -4.48 -9.23 8.82
C VAL A 70 -4.06 -8.49 10.08
N GLN A 71 -4.83 -8.68 11.15
CA GLN A 71 -4.45 -8.23 12.50
C GLN A 71 -3.53 -9.26 13.16
N THR A 72 -2.50 -8.79 13.83
CA THR A 72 -1.52 -9.64 14.54
C THR A 72 -1.14 -9.02 15.89
N LYS A 73 -0.58 -9.82 16.80
CA LYS A 73 0.00 -9.31 18.05
C LYS A 73 1.36 -8.61 17.87
N TYR A 74 1.96 -8.75 16.68
CA TYR A 74 3.29 -8.24 16.38
C TYR A 74 3.26 -6.79 15.95
N ARG A 75 4.34 -6.05 16.24
CA ARG A 75 4.49 -4.68 15.72
C ARG A 75 4.55 -4.73 14.20
N LYS A 76 3.75 -3.89 13.55
CA LYS A 76 3.67 -3.80 12.09
C LYS A 76 3.85 -2.34 11.65
N THR A 77 4.73 -2.13 10.67
CA THR A 77 4.84 -0.87 9.94
C THR A 77 4.34 -1.11 8.52
N VAL A 78 3.27 -0.43 8.15
CA VAL A 78 2.70 -0.46 6.80
C VAL A 78 3.21 0.76 6.05
N VAL A 79 3.86 0.55 4.92
CA VAL A 79 4.39 1.62 4.07
C VAL A 79 3.59 1.63 2.78
N THR A 80 2.93 2.75 2.49
CA THR A 80 2.16 2.95 1.27
C THR A 80 2.61 4.20 0.54
N ASP A 81 2.50 4.21 -0.77
CA ASP A 81 2.52 5.43 -1.57
C ASP A 81 1.07 5.89 -1.76
N ARG A 82 0.83 7.20 -1.71
CA ARG A 82 -0.51 7.80 -1.76
C ARG A 82 -1.30 7.35 -2.99
N TYR A 83 -0.64 7.20 -4.11
CA TYR A 83 -1.27 6.89 -5.40
C TYR A 83 -1.07 5.45 -5.85
N ASP A 84 -0.53 4.59 -5.01
CA ASP A 84 -0.42 3.17 -5.31
C ASP A 84 -1.79 2.48 -5.29
N GLY A 85 -2.40 2.29 -6.44
CA GLY A 85 -3.74 1.72 -6.57
C GLY A 85 -3.89 0.29 -6.06
N LEU A 86 -2.80 -0.46 -5.87
CA LEU A 86 -2.84 -1.78 -5.25
C LEU A 86 -2.88 -1.72 -3.72
N ALA A 87 -2.12 -0.78 -3.14
CA ALA A 87 -1.97 -0.68 -1.69
C ALA A 87 -2.88 0.39 -1.06
N ASN A 88 -3.25 1.41 -1.83
CA ASN A 88 -4.05 2.57 -1.38
C ASN A 88 -5.02 3.01 -2.49
N SER A 89 -6.13 2.31 -2.61
CA SER A 89 -7.14 2.60 -3.64
C SER A 89 -8.16 3.63 -3.17
N THR A 90 -8.75 4.35 -4.11
CA THR A 90 -9.86 5.26 -3.84
C THR A 90 -11.09 4.48 -3.34
N PRO A 91 -11.61 4.74 -2.14
CA PRO A 91 -12.70 3.96 -1.56
C PRO A 91 -14.05 4.15 -2.28
N ASN A 92 -14.21 5.20 -3.07
CA ASN A 92 -15.41 5.46 -3.85
C ASN A 92 -15.07 5.89 -5.30
N PRO A 93 -14.75 4.94 -6.17
CA PRO A 93 -14.34 5.25 -7.55
C PRO A 93 -15.44 5.90 -8.41
N ILE A 94 -16.71 5.70 -8.05
CA ILE A 94 -17.84 6.31 -8.77
C ILE A 94 -17.96 7.81 -8.44
N ALA A 95 -17.80 8.16 -7.17
CA ALA A 95 -17.83 9.56 -6.74
C ALA A 95 -16.57 10.33 -7.16
N HIS A 96 -15.44 9.65 -7.27
CA HIS A 96 -14.13 10.25 -7.57
C HIS A 96 -13.44 9.56 -8.77
N PRO A 97 -14.01 9.66 -9.99
CA PRO A 97 -13.53 8.90 -11.14
C PRO A 97 -12.10 9.28 -11.57
N LEU A 98 -11.68 10.53 -11.40
CA LEU A 98 -10.32 10.95 -11.72
C LEU A 98 -9.30 10.42 -10.68
N ALA A 99 -9.68 10.37 -9.41
CA ALA A 99 -8.85 9.75 -8.38
C ALA A 99 -8.72 8.23 -8.61
N ALA A 100 -9.82 7.57 -9.01
CA ALA A 100 -9.79 6.17 -9.40
C ALA A 100 -8.86 5.92 -10.60
N LEU A 101 -8.91 6.78 -11.61
CA LEU A 101 -8.00 6.71 -12.75
C LEU A 101 -6.54 6.91 -12.33
N ASN A 102 -6.29 7.85 -11.41
CA ASN A 102 -4.95 8.06 -10.86
C ASN A 102 -4.45 6.83 -10.09
N SER A 103 -5.30 6.20 -9.27
CA SER A 103 -4.97 4.96 -8.56
C SER A 103 -4.66 3.81 -9.52
N VAL A 104 -5.46 3.65 -10.58
CA VAL A 104 -5.19 2.63 -11.61
C VAL A 104 -3.84 2.88 -12.31
N SER A 105 -3.56 4.12 -12.69
CA SER A 105 -2.25 4.50 -13.27
C SER A 105 -1.12 4.28 -12.25
N GLY A 106 -1.36 4.58 -10.98
CA GLY A 106 -0.44 4.38 -9.86
C GLY A 106 -0.03 2.93 -9.65
N THR A 107 -0.86 1.98 -10.07
CA THR A 107 -0.47 0.56 -10.10
C THR A 107 0.80 0.33 -10.93
N ALA A 108 1.00 1.08 -12.00
CA ALA A 108 2.18 0.94 -12.85
C ALA A 108 3.35 1.85 -12.41
N TYR A 109 3.06 3.04 -11.90
CA TYR A 109 4.08 4.04 -11.60
C TYR A 109 4.43 4.13 -10.11
N SER A 110 3.44 4.30 -9.25
CA SER A 110 3.65 4.46 -7.80
C SER A 110 3.99 3.15 -7.11
N HIS A 111 3.44 2.02 -7.56
CA HIS A 111 3.73 0.71 -6.95
C HIS A 111 5.22 0.32 -7.01
N LEU A 112 5.98 0.87 -7.96
CA LEU A 112 7.43 0.68 -8.08
C LEU A 112 8.25 1.77 -7.38
N ALA A 113 7.63 2.85 -6.90
CA ALA A 113 8.32 3.98 -6.28
C ALA A 113 8.99 3.64 -4.94
N TYR A 114 8.58 2.56 -4.29
CA TYR A 114 9.17 2.08 -3.03
C TYR A 114 10.66 1.72 -3.12
N PHE A 115 11.19 1.53 -4.32
CA PHE A 115 12.61 1.22 -4.55
C PHE A 115 13.48 2.48 -4.69
N ASN A 116 12.91 3.68 -4.49
CA ASN A 116 13.71 4.91 -4.48
C ASN A 116 14.64 4.91 -3.27
N PRO A 117 15.97 5.00 -3.46
CA PRO A 117 16.96 4.97 -2.38
C PRO A 117 16.90 6.20 -1.45
N ASP A 118 16.24 7.27 -1.87
CA ASP A 118 16.10 8.50 -1.07
C ASP A 118 14.99 8.40 -0.01
N ILE A 119 14.21 7.32 0.02
CA ILE A 119 13.15 7.11 1.00
C ILE A 119 13.76 6.79 2.37
N ASN A 120 13.49 7.65 3.33
CA ASN A 120 13.89 7.45 4.72
C ASN A 120 12.68 7.09 5.61
N LEU A 121 12.44 5.81 5.86
CA LEU A 121 11.32 5.34 6.68
C LEU A 121 11.37 5.80 8.15
N THR A 122 12.43 6.47 8.58
CA THR A 122 12.52 7.08 9.92
C THR A 122 12.04 8.53 9.95
N ASP A 123 11.75 9.13 8.79
CA ASP A 123 11.22 10.48 8.72
C ASP A 123 9.82 10.54 9.37
N PRO A 124 9.65 11.36 10.43
CA PRO A 124 8.38 11.47 11.14
C PRO A 124 7.25 12.05 10.27
N SER A 125 7.57 12.77 9.20
CA SER A 125 6.57 13.35 8.30
C SER A 125 5.79 12.27 7.50
N TYR A 126 6.33 11.07 7.38
CA TYR A 126 5.64 9.96 6.71
C TYR A 126 4.58 9.29 7.59
N LEU A 127 4.59 9.52 8.91
CA LEU A 127 3.63 8.91 9.82
C LEU A 127 2.26 9.57 9.67
N VAL A 128 1.30 8.84 9.10
CA VAL A 128 -0.09 9.32 8.95
C VAL A 128 -1.03 8.80 10.04
N SER A 129 -0.76 7.61 10.58
CA SER A 129 -1.52 7.08 11.73
C SER A 129 -0.76 6.02 12.51
N GLN A 130 -1.18 5.84 13.76
CA GLN A 130 -0.76 4.72 14.60
C GLN A 130 -1.97 4.20 15.37
N ASP A 131 -2.28 2.93 15.15
CA ASP A 131 -3.36 2.23 15.84
C ASP A 131 -2.79 0.98 16.54
N GLY A 132 -2.74 1.03 17.86
CA GLY A 132 -2.14 -0.02 18.67
C GLY A 132 -0.71 -0.35 18.27
N ASN A 133 -0.49 -1.55 17.77
CA ASN A 133 0.81 -2.06 17.32
C ASN A 133 1.09 -1.84 15.82
N VAL A 134 0.20 -1.14 15.10
CA VAL A 134 0.33 -0.85 13.67
C VAL A 134 0.66 0.63 13.45
N ARG A 135 1.73 0.90 12.71
CA ARG A 135 2.10 2.23 12.22
C ARG A 135 1.87 2.28 10.72
N HIS A 136 1.21 3.32 10.25
CA HIS A 136 1.03 3.60 8.83
C HIS A 136 1.94 4.74 8.40
N LEU A 137 2.82 4.47 7.47
CA LEU A 137 3.68 5.46 6.83
C LEU A 137 3.19 5.64 5.40
N MET A 138 3.01 6.90 5.00
CA MET A 138 2.67 7.26 3.63
C MET A 138 3.86 8.00 3.01
N LEU A 139 4.36 7.48 1.92
CA LEU A 139 5.45 8.12 1.18
C LEU A 139 4.97 9.45 0.59
N PRO A 140 5.87 10.44 0.49
CA PRO A 140 5.54 11.75 -0.07
C PRO A 140 5.09 11.62 -1.53
N ASP A 141 4.27 12.58 -1.94
CA ASP A 141 3.82 12.69 -3.31
C ASP A 141 5.00 12.76 -4.26
N GLN A 142 4.90 12.05 -5.36
CA GLN A 142 5.80 12.21 -6.48
C GLN A 142 5.51 13.57 -7.16
N ILE A 143 6.49 14.11 -7.86
CA ILE A 143 6.36 15.39 -8.57
C ILE A 143 5.21 15.34 -9.56
N ASP A 144 5.03 14.20 -10.24
CA ASP A 144 3.97 13.97 -11.20
C ASP A 144 2.97 12.94 -10.67
N LEU A 145 1.68 13.23 -10.82
CA LEU A 145 0.62 12.25 -10.58
C LEU A 145 0.73 11.09 -11.57
N PRO A 146 0.49 9.84 -11.16
CA PRO A 146 0.57 8.70 -12.06
C PRO A 146 -0.25 8.84 -13.35
N VAL A 147 -1.46 9.41 -13.27
CA VAL A 147 -2.29 9.68 -14.46
C VAL A 147 -1.63 10.69 -15.40
N GLN A 148 -0.92 11.70 -14.87
CA GLN A 148 -0.20 12.65 -15.71
C GLN A 148 0.96 11.99 -16.44
N GLN A 149 1.70 11.12 -15.74
CA GLN A 149 2.78 10.36 -16.37
C GLN A 149 2.23 9.47 -17.48
N ALA A 150 1.15 8.74 -17.22
CA ALA A 150 0.50 7.92 -18.22
C ALA A 150 0.06 8.73 -19.46
N LEU A 151 -0.53 9.91 -19.26
CA LEU A 151 -0.94 10.78 -20.37
C LEU A 151 0.25 11.32 -21.17
N ARG A 152 1.37 11.64 -20.53
CA ARG A 152 2.60 12.04 -21.23
C ARG A 152 3.16 10.89 -22.07
N ASP A 153 3.21 9.70 -21.51
CA ASP A 153 3.71 8.51 -22.21
C ASP A 153 2.82 8.14 -23.42
N MET A 154 1.54 8.48 -23.35
CA MET A 154 0.60 8.39 -24.47
C MET A 154 0.70 9.57 -25.47
N GLY A 155 1.62 10.49 -25.31
CA GLY A 155 1.80 11.66 -26.19
C GLY A 155 0.76 12.75 -25.98
N GLN A 156 0.14 12.86 -24.80
CA GLN A 156 -0.91 13.83 -24.45
C GLN A 156 -0.48 14.84 -23.36
N PRO A 157 0.64 15.59 -23.55
CA PRO A 157 1.18 16.44 -22.48
C PRO A 157 0.27 17.59 -22.07
N ALA A 158 -0.55 18.13 -23.00
CA ALA A 158 -1.51 19.20 -22.68
C ALA A 158 -2.63 18.69 -21.76
N LEU A 159 -3.13 17.48 -22.00
CA LEU A 159 -4.13 16.84 -21.16
C LEU A 159 -3.56 16.48 -19.80
N ALA A 160 -2.31 16.00 -19.75
CA ALA A 160 -1.60 15.74 -18.52
C ALA A 160 -1.53 16.99 -17.62
N ALA A 161 -1.23 18.15 -18.18
CA ALA A 161 -1.14 19.40 -17.42
C ALA A 161 -2.49 19.83 -16.80
N SER A 162 -3.62 19.50 -17.42
CA SER A 162 -4.97 19.85 -16.93
C SER A 162 -5.51 18.87 -15.87
N ALA A 163 -4.88 17.71 -15.69
CA ALA A 163 -5.40 16.64 -14.82
C ALA A 163 -5.00 16.75 -13.32
N ILE A 164 -4.21 17.77 -12.93
CA ILE A 164 -3.55 17.83 -11.61
C ILE A 164 -4.53 18.00 -10.46
N GLY A 165 -5.35 19.06 -10.46
CA GLY A 165 -6.18 19.43 -9.32
C GLY A 165 -7.21 18.35 -8.97
N PRO A 166 -8.11 17.97 -9.89
CA PRO A 166 -9.21 17.05 -9.59
C PRO A 166 -8.78 15.66 -9.11
N THR A 167 -7.61 15.18 -9.55
CA THR A 167 -7.11 13.86 -9.14
C THR A 167 -6.48 13.89 -7.75
N ARG A 168 -5.88 15.00 -7.32
CA ARG A 168 -5.37 15.17 -5.95
C ARG A 168 -6.50 15.23 -4.93
N ASP A 169 -7.50 16.09 -5.18
CA ASP A 169 -8.61 16.30 -4.25
C ASP A 169 -9.37 14.99 -3.92
N GLY A 170 -9.47 14.08 -4.88
CA GLY A 170 -10.12 12.80 -4.67
C GLY A 170 -9.32 11.79 -3.84
N ASN A 171 -7.98 11.90 -3.82
CA ASN A 171 -7.10 11.02 -3.05
C ASN A 171 -6.77 11.57 -1.65
N ASP A 172 -7.02 12.84 -1.39
CA ASP A 172 -6.77 13.47 -0.08
C ASP A 172 -7.91 13.21 0.93
N ALA A 173 -8.90 12.39 0.58
CA ALA A 173 -10.05 12.03 1.41
C ALA A 173 -9.76 10.89 2.43
N TYR A 174 -8.50 10.74 2.89
CA TYR A 174 -8.10 9.83 3.96
C TYR A 174 -7.92 10.55 5.28
#